data_dc7fd4052271e223ee90db0bc1aacd7b
#
_entry.id   dc7fd4052271e223ee90db0bc1aacd7b
#
_cell.length_a   1.000
_cell.length_b   1.000
_cell.length_c   1.000
_cell.angle_alpha   90.00
_cell.angle_beta   90.00
_cell.angle_gamma   90.00
#
_symmetry.space_group_name_H-M   'P 1'
#
loop_
_entity.id
_entity.type
_entity.pdbx_description
1 polymer ?
#
loop_
_entity_poly.entity_id
_entity_poly.type
_entity_poly.pdbx_seq_one_letter_code
_entity_poly.pdbx_strand_id
1 'polypeptide(L)'
;IVQIPGSWYTDDLPPMMFMKNVPNSGGWTNPRDIEDWWRDQFDWVYREMDYAVFTFTVHPDISGRPQTLLMLERIIAHINNHSGIRWATFDEIADDFIKRSPFKGKKPAAKKKKKAAKKKK
;
A
#
# COMPACT_ATOMS: atom_id res chain seq x y z
N ILE A 1 0.61 1.81 -17.13
CA ILE A 1 0.87 1.23 -15.80
C ILE A 1 0.32 2.20 -14.78
N VAL A 2 -0.47 1.71 -13.85
CA VAL A 2 -0.91 2.44 -12.66
C VAL A 2 0.06 2.12 -11.54
N GLN A 3 0.49 3.13 -10.80
CA GLN A 3 1.29 2.97 -9.60
C GLN A 3 0.43 3.34 -8.39
N ILE A 4 0.37 2.45 -7.41
CA ILE A 4 -0.30 2.70 -6.13
C ILE A 4 0.81 3.00 -5.13
N PRO A 5 0.84 4.18 -4.51
CA PRO A 5 1.91 4.56 -3.60
C PRO A 5 1.83 3.74 -2.30
N GLY A 6 2.97 3.25 -1.86
CA GLY A 6 3.20 2.81 -0.49
C GLY A 6 3.97 3.88 0.27
N SER A 7 3.95 3.82 1.60
CA SER A 7 4.67 4.76 2.45
C SER A 7 5.44 4.00 3.55
N TRP A 8 6.69 4.38 3.78
CA TRP A 8 7.46 3.92 4.93
C TRP A 8 6.81 4.27 6.27
N TYR A 9 5.97 5.31 6.28
CA TYR A 9 5.27 5.76 7.49
C TYR A 9 4.05 4.91 7.84
N THR A 10 3.56 4.09 6.90
CA THR A 10 2.46 3.13 7.09
C THR A 10 2.92 1.69 6.80
N ASP A 11 4.21 1.43 7.05
CA ASP A 11 4.88 0.14 6.91
C ASP A 11 5.30 -0.34 8.30
N ASP A 12 5.04 -1.62 8.63
CA ASP A 12 5.34 -2.20 9.94
C ASP A 12 6.84 -2.53 10.13
N LEU A 13 7.58 -2.67 9.03
CA LEU A 13 8.98 -3.10 9.07
C LEU A 13 9.89 -2.06 9.74
N PRO A 14 9.88 -0.77 9.38
CA PRO A 14 10.78 0.21 9.97
C PRO A 14 10.68 0.29 11.50
N PRO A 15 9.49 0.38 12.11
CA PRO A 15 9.38 0.53 13.56
C PRO A 15 9.46 -0.78 14.35
N MET A 16 9.10 -1.92 13.76
CA MET A 16 8.88 -3.17 14.51
C MET A 16 9.87 -4.27 14.20
N MET A 17 10.68 -4.15 13.14
CA MET A 17 11.67 -5.16 12.79
C MET A 17 12.96 -4.95 13.58
N PHE A 18 13.43 -6.02 14.23
CA PHE A 18 14.78 -6.07 14.82
C PHE A 18 15.71 -6.86 13.91
N MET A 19 16.81 -6.24 13.48
CA MET A 19 17.88 -6.89 12.75
C MET A 19 19.23 -6.59 13.42
N LYS A 20 19.84 -7.60 13.99
CA LYS A 20 21.02 -7.47 14.85
C LYS A 20 22.19 -6.65 14.26
N ASN A 21 22.38 -6.70 12.96
CA ASN A 21 23.54 -6.08 12.30
C ASN A 21 23.16 -4.88 11.42
N VAL A 22 21.94 -4.38 11.55
CA VAL A 22 21.46 -3.24 10.75
C VAL A 22 21.35 -2.01 11.65
N PRO A 23 22.09 -0.94 11.36
CA PRO A 23 21.93 0.32 12.07
C PRO A 23 20.48 0.81 12.00
N ASN A 24 19.99 1.35 13.10
CA ASN A 24 18.61 1.89 13.21
C ASN A 24 17.47 0.86 13.12
N SER A 25 17.78 -0.43 13.13
CA SER A 25 16.79 -1.49 13.33
C SER A 25 16.56 -1.69 14.83
N GLY A 26 15.78 -0.77 15.44
CA GLY A 26 15.51 -0.79 16.88
C GLY A 26 14.63 -1.94 17.32
N GLY A 27 13.63 -2.27 16.53
CA GLY A 27 12.58 -3.22 16.91
C GLY A 27 11.91 -2.83 18.22
N TRP A 28 11.05 -3.69 18.74
CA TRP A 28 10.46 -3.53 20.09
C TRP A 28 9.64 -2.25 20.32
N THR A 29 9.32 -1.50 19.26
CA THR A 29 8.45 -0.34 19.37
C THR A 29 7.08 -0.80 19.89
N ASN A 30 6.53 -0.03 20.83
CA ASN A 30 5.21 -0.31 21.36
C ASN A 30 4.17 -0.20 20.23
N PRO A 31 3.38 -1.24 19.94
CA PRO A 31 2.36 -1.18 18.90
C PRO A 31 1.33 -0.06 19.11
N ARG A 32 1.11 0.41 20.33
CA ARG A 32 0.20 1.55 20.60
C ARG A 32 0.70 2.85 19.98
N ASP A 33 2.01 3.10 20.04
CA ASP A 33 2.59 4.31 19.48
C ASP A 33 2.48 4.29 17.94
N ILE A 34 2.62 3.11 17.33
CA ILE A 34 2.43 2.91 15.89
C ILE A 34 0.94 3.02 15.50
N GLU A 35 0.05 2.49 16.33
CA GLU A 35 -1.40 2.63 16.14
C GLU A 35 -1.81 4.11 16.10
N ASP A 36 -1.37 4.89 17.07
CA ASP A 36 -1.68 6.32 17.13
C ASP A 36 -1.14 7.04 15.91
N TRP A 37 0.09 6.77 15.51
CA TRP A 37 0.68 7.35 14.33
C TRP A 37 -0.07 7.00 13.03
N TRP A 38 -0.45 5.73 12.84
CA TRP A 38 -1.17 5.32 11.63
C TRP A 38 -2.59 5.86 11.60
N ARG A 39 -3.25 5.96 12.75
CA ARG A 39 -4.57 6.57 12.88
C ARG A 39 -4.54 8.06 12.55
N ASP A 40 -3.56 8.80 13.09
CA ASP A 40 -3.42 10.23 12.80
C ASP A 40 -3.20 10.49 11.30
N GLN A 41 -2.42 9.67 10.62
CA GLN A 41 -2.25 9.80 9.18
C GLN A 41 -3.55 9.51 8.41
N PHE A 42 -4.28 8.46 8.81
CA PHE A 42 -5.59 8.17 8.23
C PHE A 42 -6.58 9.31 8.48
N ASP A 43 -6.71 9.79 9.70
CA ASP A 43 -7.63 10.85 10.09
C ASP A 43 -7.32 12.17 9.37
N TRP A 44 -6.02 12.48 9.20
CA TRP A 44 -5.60 13.61 8.37
C TRP A 44 -6.08 13.46 6.92
N VAL A 45 -5.78 12.34 6.28
CA VAL A 45 -6.17 12.08 4.88
C VAL A 45 -7.69 12.12 4.73
N TYR A 46 -8.42 11.50 5.66
CA TYR A 46 -9.88 11.48 5.66
C TYR A 46 -10.50 12.87 5.77
N ARG A 47 -9.91 13.74 6.58
CA ARG A 47 -10.38 15.11 6.81
C ARG A 47 -10.06 16.05 5.63
N GLU A 48 -8.87 15.94 5.06
CA GLU A 48 -8.36 16.93 4.11
C GLU A 48 -8.60 16.57 2.63
N MET A 49 -8.97 15.32 2.32
CA MET A 49 -9.07 14.86 0.95
C MET A 49 -10.46 14.32 0.64
N ASP A 50 -11.11 14.86 -0.39
CA ASP A 50 -12.40 14.34 -0.89
C ASP A 50 -12.27 12.92 -1.48
N TYR A 51 -11.08 12.56 -1.94
CA TYR A 51 -10.75 11.24 -2.46
C TYR A 51 -9.28 10.91 -2.21
N ALA A 52 -9.03 9.76 -1.61
CA ALA A 52 -7.68 9.27 -1.40
C ALA A 52 -7.61 7.73 -1.50
N VAL A 53 -6.41 7.23 -1.77
CA VAL A 53 -6.05 5.84 -1.56
C VAL A 53 -5.08 5.80 -0.39
N PHE A 54 -5.46 5.09 0.67
CA PHE A 54 -4.65 4.92 1.86
C PHE A 54 -4.20 3.46 1.96
N THR A 55 -2.90 3.23 2.07
CA THR A 55 -2.31 1.89 2.05
C THR A 55 -1.51 1.62 3.33
N PHE A 56 -1.60 0.39 3.81
CA PHE A 56 -0.71 -0.17 4.81
C PHE A 56 0.16 -1.25 4.18
N THR A 57 1.43 -1.29 4.57
CA THR A 57 2.33 -2.41 4.26
C THR A 57 2.52 -3.23 5.53
N VAL A 58 2.19 -4.50 5.45
CA VAL A 58 2.32 -5.43 6.59
C VAL A 58 3.08 -6.68 6.17
N HIS A 59 4.00 -7.12 7.01
CA HIS A 59 4.81 -8.30 6.80
C HIS A 59 4.36 -9.40 7.77
N PRO A 60 4.02 -10.60 7.31
CA PRO A 60 3.44 -11.65 8.16
C PRO A 60 4.30 -12.03 9.37
N ASP A 61 5.62 -12.01 9.24
CA ASP A 61 6.58 -12.30 10.29
C ASP A 61 6.70 -11.18 11.35
N ILE A 62 6.20 -9.99 11.05
CA ILE A 62 6.14 -8.83 11.94
C ILE A 62 4.72 -8.65 12.46
N SER A 63 3.79 -8.41 11.57
CA SER A 63 2.38 -8.12 11.90
C SER A 63 1.60 -9.34 12.35
N GLY A 64 2.08 -10.56 12.11
CA GLY A 64 1.46 -11.79 12.62
C GLY A 64 1.65 -12.01 14.14
N ARG A 65 2.31 -11.11 14.85
CA ARG A 65 2.50 -11.19 16.31
C ARG A 65 1.26 -10.73 17.06
N PRO A 66 0.88 -11.36 18.19
CA PRO A 66 -0.38 -11.07 18.90
C PRO A 66 -0.61 -9.58 19.19
N GLN A 67 0.41 -8.88 19.68
CA GLN A 67 0.31 -7.47 20.01
C GLN A 67 0.06 -6.58 18.78
N THR A 68 0.62 -6.96 17.63
CA THR A 68 0.43 -6.25 16.37
C THR A 68 -0.91 -6.58 15.74
N LEU A 69 -1.36 -7.83 15.83
CA LEU A 69 -2.72 -8.22 15.39
C LEU A 69 -3.78 -7.43 16.15
N LEU A 70 -3.67 -7.30 17.48
CA LEU A 70 -4.56 -6.46 18.27
C LEU A 70 -4.51 -4.99 17.86
N MET A 71 -3.36 -4.47 17.47
CA MET A 71 -3.23 -3.13 16.91
C MET A 71 -4.00 -3.01 15.59
N LEU A 72 -3.79 -3.94 14.66
CA LEU A 72 -4.46 -3.94 13.37
C LEU A 72 -5.98 -4.04 13.51
N GLU A 73 -6.48 -4.89 14.42
CA GLU A 73 -7.92 -4.97 14.71
C GLU A 73 -8.49 -3.60 15.12
N ARG A 74 -7.81 -2.87 15.99
CA ARG A 74 -8.24 -1.54 16.43
C ARG A 74 -8.18 -0.49 15.33
N ILE A 75 -7.15 -0.53 14.48
CA ILE A 75 -7.03 0.37 13.32
C ILE A 75 -8.16 0.09 12.32
N ILE A 76 -8.41 -1.18 12.00
CA ILE A 76 -9.51 -1.57 11.10
C ILE A 76 -10.86 -1.12 11.66
N ALA A 77 -11.09 -1.32 12.95
CA ALA A 77 -12.32 -0.87 13.61
C ALA A 77 -12.44 0.67 13.56
N HIS A 78 -11.34 1.40 13.81
CA HIS A 78 -11.32 2.85 13.70
C HIS A 78 -11.69 3.32 12.29
N ILE A 79 -11.06 2.77 11.28
CA ILE A 79 -11.33 3.11 9.87
C ILE A 79 -12.80 2.81 9.53
N ASN A 80 -13.32 1.66 9.93
CA ASN A 80 -14.70 1.24 9.64
C ASN A 80 -15.76 2.13 10.30
N ASN A 81 -15.41 2.91 11.32
CA ASN A 81 -16.32 3.87 11.95
C ASN A 81 -16.50 5.16 11.11
N HIS A 82 -15.76 5.31 10.01
CA HIS A 82 -15.87 6.45 9.12
C HIS A 82 -16.78 6.15 7.93
N SER A 83 -17.56 7.12 7.50
CA SER A 83 -18.42 6.97 6.32
C SER A 83 -17.62 7.09 5.01
N GLY A 84 -18.10 6.48 3.92
CA GLY A 84 -17.46 6.59 2.61
C GLY A 84 -16.18 5.77 2.43
N ILE A 85 -15.85 4.91 3.39
CA ILE A 85 -14.70 4.00 3.30
C ILE A 85 -15.05 2.79 2.45
N ARG A 86 -14.11 2.40 1.62
CA ARG A 86 -14.14 1.17 0.84
C ARG A 86 -12.81 0.44 0.96
N TRP A 87 -12.85 -0.78 1.45
CA TRP A 87 -11.73 -1.71 1.30
C TRP A 87 -11.71 -2.24 -0.14
N ALA A 88 -10.57 -2.15 -0.78
CA ALA A 88 -10.44 -2.49 -2.20
C ALA A 88 -9.12 -3.20 -2.48
N THR A 89 -9.13 -4.09 -3.46
CA THR A 89 -7.92 -4.67 -4.01
C THR A 89 -7.15 -3.67 -4.89
N PHE A 90 -5.89 -3.92 -5.14
CA PHE A 90 -5.09 -3.07 -6.03
C PHE A 90 -5.62 -3.02 -7.46
N ASP A 91 -6.20 -4.11 -7.95
CA ASP A 91 -6.84 -4.14 -9.26
C ASP A 91 -8.06 -3.22 -9.32
N GLU A 92 -8.92 -3.27 -8.29
CA GLU A 92 -10.08 -2.38 -8.19
C GLU A 92 -9.67 -0.90 -8.11
N ILE A 93 -8.62 -0.57 -7.37
CA ILE A 93 -8.07 0.78 -7.26
C ILE A 93 -7.52 1.23 -8.63
N ALA A 94 -6.78 0.37 -9.31
CA ALA A 94 -6.22 0.65 -10.63
C ALA A 94 -7.31 0.88 -11.67
N ASP A 95 -8.34 0.06 -11.69
CA ASP A 95 -9.48 0.18 -12.60
C ASP A 95 -10.27 1.47 -12.36
N ASP A 96 -10.51 1.82 -11.10
CA ASP A 96 -11.17 3.06 -10.74
C ASP A 96 -10.34 4.29 -11.16
N PHE A 97 -9.03 4.26 -10.91
CA PHE A 97 -8.13 5.31 -11.35
C PHE A 97 -8.14 5.49 -12.87
N ILE A 98 -8.09 4.40 -13.65
CA ILE A 98 -8.13 4.45 -15.13
C ILE A 98 -9.44 5.05 -15.62
N LYS A 99 -10.57 4.73 -14.99
CA LYS A 99 -11.89 5.29 -15.34
C LYS A 99 -11.95 6.79 -15.10
N ARG A 100 -11.43 7.26 -13.96
CA ARG A 100 -11.45 8.68 -13.58
C ARG A 100 -10.37 9.51 -14.28
N SER A 101 -9.24 8.91 -14.57
CA SER A 101 -8.08 9.56 -15.19
C SER A 101 -7.59 8.79 -16.42
N PRO A 102 -8.37 8.74 -17.50
CA PRO A 102 -8.00 7.98 -18.69
C PRO A 102 -6.73 8.55 -19.33
N PHE A 103 -5.79 7.66 -19.66
CA PHE A 103 -4.54 8.04 -20.31
C PHE A 103 -4.79 8.67 -21.70
N LYS A 104 -4.49 9.94 -21.86
CA LYS A 104 -4.66 10.70 -23.10
C LYS A 104 -3.44 10.64 -24.05
N GLY A 105 -2.39 9.93 -23.68
CA GLY A 105 -1.16 9.82 -24.49
C GLY A 105 -1.28 8.81 -25.63
N LYS A 106 -0.37 8.90 -26.62
CA LYS A 106 -0.29 7.93 -27.72
C LYS A 106 0.14 6.57 -27.13
N LYS A 107 -0.63 5.50 -27.42
CA LYS A 107 -0.21 4.13 -27.10
C LYS A 107 1.14 3.87 -27.78
N PRO A 108 2.12 3.23 -27.09
CA PRO A 108 3.35 2.80 -27.73
C PRO A 108 3.02 1.95 -28.98
N ALA A 109 3.63 2.27 -30.13
CA ALA A 109 3.42 1.47 -31.33
C ALA A 109 3.75 0.01 -31.03
N ALA A 110 2.82 -0.89 -31.31
CA ALA A 110 3.04 -2.32 -31.12
C ALA A 110 4.29 -2.75 -31.93
N LYS A 111 5.31 -3.26 -31.26
CA LYS A 111 6.52 -3.78 -31.94
C LYS A 111 6.07 -4.88 -32.90
N LYS A 112 6.13 -4.62 -34.21
CA LYS A 112 5.91 -5.65 -35.24
C LYS A 112 6.90 -6.77 -35.00
N LYS A 113 6.42 -7.97 -34.64
CA LYS A 113 7.25 -9.19 -34.57
C LYS A 113 7.82 -9.42 -35.99
N LYS A 114 9.13 -9.27 -36.16
CA LYS A 114 9.82 -9.68 -37.39
C LYS A 114 9.61 -11.20 -37.53
N LYS A 115 8.84 -11.62 -38.55
CA LYS A 115 8.78 -13.01 -38.98
C LYS A 115 10.18 -13.43 -39.40
N ALA A 116 10.80 -14.34 -38.69
CA ALA A 116 12.03 -14.95 -39.10
C ALA A 116 11.76 -15.75 -40.40
N ALA A 117 12.37 -15.33 -41.49
CA ALA A 117 12.33 -16.06 -42.75
C ALA A 117 13.08 -17.38 -42.55
N LYS A 118 12.38 -18.52 -42.59
CA LYS A 118 13.00 -19.84 -42.70
C LYS A 118 13.71 -19.93 -44.04
N LYS A 119 15.05 -19.87 -44.07
CA LYS A 119 15.84 -20.32 -45.20
C LYS A 119 15.72 -21.85 -45.27
N LYS A 120 15.05 -22.33 -46.32
CA LYS A 120 15.19 -23.73 -46.76
C LYS A 120 16.56 -23.88 -47.44
N LYS A 121 17.33 -24.83 -46.99
CA LYS A 121 18.35 -25.51 -47.76
C LYS A 121 17.84 -26.91 -48.08
#